data_530059b7febdfe62b052fec498871d9a
#
_entry.id   530059b7febdfe62b052fec498871d9a
#
_cell.length_a   1.000
_cell.length_b   1.000
_cell.length_c   1.000
_cell.angle_alpha   90.00
_cell.angle_beta   90.00
_cell.angle_gamma   90.00
#
_symmetry.space_group_name_H-M   'P 1'
#
loop_
_entity.id
_entity.type
_entity.pdbx_description
1 polymer ?
#
loop_
_entity_poly.entity_id
_entity_poly.type
_entity_poly.pdbx_seq_one_letter_code
_entity_poly.pdbx_strand_id
1 'polypeptide(L)'
;HLETLLQTNEKTLVSLMHANNEIGNILPLHEVSALCQKYGALLHTDTVQTIAHYPIDLKKTHVDFMTCAAHKFHGPKGVGFLYINSDIKVQPIMHGGGQERNMRAGTENVYGIMGLVKALDLAYENIDEHSAYILGLKQYMMQRLREDMGDVLFNGDAEGDSLYTVLNVALPETDKNEMMLFNLDIEGVATSG
;
A
#
# COMPACT_ATOMS: atom_id res chain seq x y z
N HIS A 1 12.23 -6.45 -16.79
CA HIS A 1 12.41 -7.67 -15.97
C HIS A 1 11.10 -8.48 -15.88
N LEU A 2 9.95 -7.87 -15.45
CA LEU A 2 8.67 -8.59 -15.38
C LEU A 2 8.28 -9.22 -16.71
N GLU A 3 8.37 -8.49 -17.81
CA GLU A 3 8.05 -9.00 -19.14
C GLU A 3 8.87 -10.24 -19.49
N THR A 4 10.16 -10.27 -19.16
CA THR A 4 11.01 -11.44 -19.37
C THR A 4 10.55 -12.66 -18.58
N LEU A 5 10.09 -12.46 -17.34
CA LEU A 5 9.55 -13.54 -16.49
C LEU A 5 8.21 -14.06 -17.01
N LEU A 6 7.41 -13.22 -17.66
CA LEU A 6 6.10 -13.58 -18.21
C LEU A 6 6.19 -14.32 -19.57
N GLN A 7 7.34 -14.33 -20.22
CA GLN A 7 7.58 -15.07 -21.47
C GLN A 7 7.65 -16.59 -21.23
N THR A 8 6.71 -17.12 -20.49
CA THR A 8 6.52 -18.55 -20.25
C THR A 8 5.16 -18.98 -20.80
N ASN A 9 5.00 -20.27 -21.05
CA ASN A 9 3.70 -20.83 -21.46
C ASN A 9 2.91 -21.38 -20.25
N GLU A 10 3.31 -21.04 -19.03
CA GLU A 10 2.71 -21.54 -17.80
C GLU A 10 1.63 -20.58 -17.28
N LYS A 11 0.64 -21.12 -16.58
CA LYS A 11 -0.34 -20.30 -15.83
C LYS A 11 0.40 -19.55 -14.72
N THR A 12 0.40 -18.24 -14.81
CA THR A 12 1.16 -17.37 -13.90
C THR A 12 0.23 -16.46 -13.11
N LEU A 13 0.51 -16.32 -11.82
CA LEU A 13 -0.04 -15.28 -10.95
C LEU A 13 1.10 -14.31 -10.59
N VAL A 14 0.94 -13.06 -10.98
CA VAL A 14 1.81 -11.95 -10.53
C VAL A 14 1.19 -11.36 -9.27
N SER A 15 1.95 -11.31 -8.19
CA SER A 15 1.51 -10.73 -6.91
C SER A 15 2.52 -9.69 -6.46
N LEU A 16 2.12 -8.42 -6.47
CA LEU A 16 2.99 -7.28 -6.17
C LEU A 16 2.28 -6.26 -5.28
N MET A 17 3.01 -5.63 -4.38
CA MET A 17 2.52 -4.45 -3.66
C MET A 17 2.37 -3.29 -4.64
N HIS A 18 1.27 -2.52 -4.52
CA HIS A 18 1.11 -1.28 -5.28
C HIS A 18 2.08 -0.19 -4.80
N ALA A 19 2.35 -0.14 -3.50
CA ALA A 19 3.42 0.69 -2.97
C ALA A 19 4.15 -0.02 -1.83
N ASN A 20 5.48 0.18 -1.77
CA ASN A 20 6.30 -0.39 -0.73
C ASN A 20 6.14 0.41 0.58
N ASN A 21 5.89 -0.30 1.68
CA ASN A 21 5.64 0.31 2.99
C ASN A 21 6.88 0.86 3.69
N GLU A 22 8.10 0.49 3.25
CA GLU A 22 9.35 0.88 3.88
C GLU A 22 9.99 2.10 3.19
N ILE A 23 10.10 2.06 1.87
CA ILE A 23 10.78 3.11 1.10
C ILE A 23 9.83 3.95 0.25
N GLY A 24 8.55 3.63 0.23
CA GLY A 24 7.52 4.41 -0.44
C GLY A 24 7.43 4.27 -1.96
N ASN A 25 8.25 3.47 -2.62
CA ASN A 25 8.21 3.30 -4.07
C ASN A 25 6.85 2.80 -4.54
N ILE A 26 6.28 3.45 -5.55
CA ILE A 26 4.99 3.08 -6.17
C ILE A 26 5.24 2.23 -7.41
N LEU A 27 4.50 1.13 -7.52
CA LEU A 27 4.50 0.28 -8.71
C LEU A 27 3.70 0.96 -9.83
N PRO A 28 4.21 1.04 -11.07
CA PRO A 28 3.41 1.49 -12.21
C PRO A 28 2.35 0.44 -12.56
N LEU A 29 1.25 0.45 -11.80
CA LEU A 29 0.23 -0.62 -11.79
C LEU A 29 -0.44 -0.78 -13.16
N HIS A 30 -0.63 0.31 -13.90
CA HIS A 30 -1.24 0.28 -15.23
C HIS A 30 -0.36 -0.49 -16.23
N GLU A 31 0.94 -0.23 -16.23
CA GLU A 31 1.92 -0.90 -17.09
C GLU A 31 2.07 -2.38 -16.73
N VAL A 32 2.10 -2.68 -15.43
CA VAL A 32 2.13 -4.07 -14.93
C VAL A 32 0.87 -4.82 -15.33
N SER A 33 -0.29 -4.19 -15.20
CA SER A 33 -1.58 -4.74 -15.63
C SER A 33 -1.58 -5.05 -17.13
N ALA A 34 -1.12 -4.11 -17.96
CA ALA A 34 -1.04 -4.30 -19.41
C ALA A 34 -0.11 -5.47 -19.80
N LEU A 35 1.02 -5.63 -19.08
CA LEU A 35 1.91 -6.78 -19.27
C LEU A 35 1.24 -8.10 -18.88
N CYS A 36 0.57 -8.15 -17.72
CA CYS A 36 -0.14 -9.33 -17.27
C CYS A 36 -1.22 -9.74 -18.29
N GLN A 37 -2.02 -8.79 -18.76
CA GLN A 37 -3.03 -9.06 -19.79
C GLN A 37 -2.40 -9.57 -21.10
N LYS A 38 -1.30 -8.94 -21.57
CA LYS A 38 -0.59 -9.34 -22.79
C LYS A 38 -0.14 -10.80 -22.74
N TYR A 39 0.30 -11.29 -21.60
CA TYR A 39 0.82 -12.64 -21.41
C TYR A 39 -0.18 -13.61 -20.77
N GLY A 40 -1.45 -13.21 -20.55
CA GLY A 40 -2.48 -14.04 -19.95
C GLY A 40 -2.20 -14.43 -18.50
N ALA A 41 -1.41 -13.64 -17.78
CA ALA A 41 -1.13 -13.82 -16.37
C ALA A 41 -2.20 -13.14 -15.51
N LEU A 42 -2.55 -13.74 -14.37
CA LEU A 42 -3.40 -13.11 -13.37
C LEU A 42 -2.59 -12.08 -12.57
N LEU A 43 -3.23 -10.97 -12.21
CA LEU A 43 -2.62 -9.92 -11.41
C LEU A 43 -3.33 -9.78 -10.05
N HIS A 44 -2.56 -10.00 -8.98
CA HIS A 44 -2.90 -9.58 -7.63
C HIS A 44 -2.06 -8.36 -7.25
N THR A 45 -2.70 -7.34 -6.67
CA THR A 45 -2.00 -6.21 -6.09
C THR A 45 -2.40 -6.00 -4.63
N ASP A 46 -1.41 -5.81 -3.77
CA ASP A 46 -1.62 -5.39 -2.39
C ASP A 46 -1.69 -3.86 -2.35
N THR A 47 -2.89 -3.33 -2.09
CA THR A 47 -3.15 -1.89 -2.02
C THR A 47 -3.28 -1.37 -0.59
N VAL A 48 -2.84 -2.13 0.40
CA VAL A 48 -2.92 -1.74 1.82
C VAL A 48 -2.33 -0.36 2.09
N GLN A 49 -1.28 0.03 1.36
CA GLN A 49 -0.64 1.34 1.51
C GLN A 49 -1.21 2.43 0.59
N THR A 50 -2.05 2.07 -0.39
CA THR A 50 -2.47 3.02 -1.44
C THR A 50 -3.97 3.27 -1.49
N ILE A 51 -4.80 2.29 -1.12
CA ILE A 51 -6.24 2.51 -1.00
C ILE A 51 -6.52 3.65 -0.02
N ALA A 52 -7.48 4.51 -0.32
CA ALA A 52 -7.79 5.71 0.45
C ALA A 52 -6.69 6.81 0.45
N HIS A 53 -5.55 6.57 -0.18
CA HIS A 53 -4.47 7.54 -0.39
C HIS A 53 -4.34 7.97 -1.85
N TYR A 54 -4.70 7.08 -2.77
CA TYR A 54 -4.71 7.32 -4.21
C TYR A 54 -6.01 6.83 -4.83
N PRO A 55 -6.55 7.52 -5.84
CA PRO A 55 -7.71 7.01 -6.58
C PRO A 55 -7.30 5.77 -7.39
N ILE A 56 -8.02 4.66 -7.18
CA ILE A 56 -7.83 3.42 -7.93
C ILE A 56 -9.08 3.16 -8.76
N ASP A 57 -8.97 3.24 -10.08
CA ASP A 57 -10.06 3.02 -11.02
C ASP A 57 -9.91 1.67 -11.73
N LEU A 58 -10.64 0.67 -11.24
CA LEU A 58 -10.64 -0.70 -11.80
C LEU A 58 -11.23 -0.80 -13.21
N LYS A 59 -11.89 0.25 -13.71
CA LYS A 59 -12.34 0.30 -15.11
C LYS A 59 -11.20 0.67 -16.06
N LYS A 60 -10.20 1.38 -15.56
CA LYS A 60 -9.02 1.80 -16.33
C LYS A 60 -7.84 0.87 -16.17
N THR A 61 -7.68 0.27 -15.00
CA THR A 61 -6.58 -0.63 -14.69
C THR A 61 -7.14 -1.98 -14.26
N HIS A 62 -6.96 -2.96 -15.11
CA HIS A 62 -7.43 -4.33 -14.85
C HIS A 62 -6.56 -4.98 -13.76
N VAL A 63 -7.22 -5.50 -12.72
CA VAL A 63 -6.60 -6.38 -11.72
C VAL A 63 -7.55 -7.54 -11.44
N ASP A 64 -7.01 -8.71 -11.20
CA ASP A 64 -7.81 -9.90 -10.88
C ASP A 64 -8.11 -9.99 -9.39
N PHE A 65 -7.15 -9.55 -8.57
CA PHE A 65 -7.27 -9.52 -7.12
C PHE A 65 -6.68 -8.25 -6.56
N MET A 66 -7.34 -7.68 -5.54
CA MET A 66 -6.81 -6.52 -4.82
C MET A 66 -7.11 -6.65 -3.33
N THR A 67 -6.09 -6.52 -2.49
CA THR A 67 -6.22 -6.59 -1.03
C THR A 67 -6.17 -5.21 -0.39
N CYS A 68 -6.91 -5.08 0.72
CA CYS A 68 -7.00 -3.85 1.50
C CYS A 68 -7.08 -4.17 2.99
N ALA A 69 -6.60 -3.26 3.83
CA ALA A 69 -6.73 -3.32 5.30
C ALA A 69 -7.16 -1.97 5.87
N ALA A 70 -8.29 -1.95 6.57
CA ALA A 70 -8.93 -0.72 7.05
C ALA A 70 -8.07 0.13 7.99
N HIS A 71 -7.24 -0.51 8.82
CA HIS A 71 -6.42 0.18 9.82
C HIS A 71 -5.32 1.09 9.22
N LYS A 72 -5.10 1.04 7.92
CA LYS A 72 -4.14 1.92 7.22
C LYS A 72 -4.73 3.27 6.79
N PHE A 73 -6.06 3.39 6.88
CA PHE A 73 -6.78 4.65 6.62
C PHE A 73 -7.80 4.95 7.73
N HIS A 74 -7.38 4.77 8.97
CA HIS A 74 -8.12 5.10 10.20
C HIS A 74 -9.39 4.25 10.45
N GLY A 75 -9.55 3.15 9.72
CA GLY A 75 -10.59 2.17 9.98
C GLY A 75 -10.21 1.18 11.10
N PRO A 76 -11.13 0.29 11.49
CA PRO A 76 -10.89 -0.69 12.55
C PRO A 76 -9.79 -1.69 12.17
N LYS A 77 -9.03 -2.14 13.19
CA LYS A 77 -8.13 -3.30 13.05
C LYS A 77 -8.93 -4.59 12.85
N GLY A 78 -8.33 -5.58 12.19
CA GLY A 78 -8.93 -6.90 12.02
C GLY A 78 -10.00 -6.98 10.93
N VAL A 79 -10.15 -5.95 10.09
CA VAL A 79 -11.04 -5.92 8.94
C VAL A 79 -10.32 -5.38 7.71
N GLY A 80 -10.65 -5.96 6.57
CA GLY A 80 -10.17 -5.57 5.23
C GLY A 80 -11.05 -6.22 4.19
N PHE A 81 -10.70 -6.07 2.93
CA PHE A 81 -11.38 -6.77 1.85
C PHE A 81 -10.40 -7.37 0.84
N LEU A 82 -10.88 -8.38 0.15
CA LEU A 82 -10.28 -8.92 -1.07
C LEU A 82 -11.26 -8.67 -2.22
N TYR A 83 -10.88 -7.80 -3.15
CA TYR A 83 -11.54 -7.73 -4.44
C TYR A 83 -11.14 -8.93 -5.29
N ILE A 84 -12.13 -9.55 -5.93
CA ILE A 84 -11.92 -10.63 -6.90
C ILE A 84 -12.71 -10.25 -8.15
N ASN A 85 -12.04 -10.21 -9.30
CA ASN A 85 -12.71 -9.98 -10.57
C ASN A 85 -13.75 -11.09 -10.82
N SER A 86 -14.96 -10.71 -11.25
CA SER A 86 -16.09 -11.63 -11.44
C SER A 86 -15.82 -12.78 -12.43
N ASP A 87 -14.87 -12.59 -13.34
CA ASP A 87 -14.50 -13.59 -14.34
C ASP A 87 -13.59 -14.68 -13.78
N ILE A 88 -13.04 -14.46 -12.57
CA ILE A 88 -12.13 -15.39 -11.91
C ILE A 88 -12.89 -16.33 -10.99
N LYS A 89 -12.62 -17.62 -11.13
CA LYS A 89 -13.17 -18.64 -10.24
C LYS A 89 -12.09 -19.06 -9.24
N VAL A 90 -12.34 -18.80 -7.97
CA VAL A 90 -11.48 -19.21 -6.86
C VAL A 90 -12.22 -20.24 -6.01
N GLN A 91 -11.50 -21.27 -5.57
CA GLN A 91 -12.03 -22.21 -4.59
C GLN A 91 -11.83 -21.64 -3.17
N PRO A 92 -12.88 -21.63 -2.34
CA PRO A 92 -12.74 -21.19 -0.95
C PRO A 92 -11.84 -22.15 -0.18
N ILE A 93 -11.02 -21.62 0.70
CA ILE A 93 -10.16 -22.37 1.62
C ILE A 93 -10.71 -22.37 3.06
N MET A 94 -11.68 -21.52 3.37
CA MET A 94 -12.39 -21.48 4.65
C MET A 94 -13.80 -22.00 4.44
N HIS A 95 -14.06 -23.18 4.97
CA HIS A 95 -15.34 -23.90 4.78
C HIS A 95 -16.25 -23.74 6.00
N GLY A 96 -17.58 -23.77 5.77
CA GLY A 96 -18.61 -23.63 6.80
C GLY A 96 -19.92 -23.12 6.23
N GLY A 97 -20.50 -22.07 6.81
CA GLY A 97 -21.70 -21.41 6.31
C GLY A 97 -21.51 -20.70 4.98
N GLY A 98 -22.62 -20.31 4.35
CA GLY A 98 -22.64 -19.71 3.00
C GLY A 98 -22.32 -18.21 2.93
N GLN A 99 -21.61 -17.66 3.92
CA GLN A 99 -21.22 -16.24 3.94
C GLN A 99 -20.34 -15.89 2.73
N GLU A 100 -20.24 -14.61 2.42
CA GLU A 100 -19.46 -14.08 1.30
C GLU A 100 -19.69 -14.86 0.00
N ARG A 101 -20.96 -15.20 -0.30
CA ARG A 101 -21.36 -16.00 -1.48
C ARG A 101 -20.67 -17.36 -1.58
N ASN A 102 -20.47 -18.03 -0.44
CA ASN A 102 -19.69 -19.27 -0.27
C ASN A 102 -18.18 -19.15 -0.53
N MET A 103 -17.65 -17.93 -0.61
CA MET A 103 -16.20 -17.72 -0.84
C MET A 103 -15.39 -17.71 0.46
N ARG A 104 -16.02 -17.34 1.58
CA ARG A 104 -15.38 -17.28 2.88
C ARG A 104 -16.43 -17.47 3.99
N ALA A 105 -16.39 -18.63 4.66
CA ALA A 105 -17.31 -18.94 5.75
C ALA A 105 -16.97 -18.16 7.04
N GLY A 106 -17.95 -18.08 7.93
CA GLY A 106 -17.89 -17.40 9.22
C GLY A 106 -18.79 -16.16 9.23
N THR A 107 -19.42 -15.90 10.38
CA THR A 107 -20.29 -14.73 10.57
C THR A 107 -19.55 -13.43 10.22
N GLU A 108 -20.21 -12.56 9.47
CA GLU A 108 -19.63 -11.29 9.02
C GLU A 108 -19.38 -10.35 10.22
N ASN A 109 -18.21 -9.72 10.23
CA ASN A 109 -17.88 -8.65 11.17
C ASN A 109 -18.56 -7.33 10.74
N VAL A 110 -19.88 -7.24 10.91
CA VAL A 110 -20.69 -6.10 10.42
C VAL A 110 -20.16 -4.78 10.99
N TYR A 111 -19.81 -4.73 12.26
CA TYR A 111 -19.29 -3.50 12.87
C TYR A 111 -17.96 -3.05 12.25
N GLY A 112 -17.05 -3.99 12.02
CA GLY A 112 -15.78 -3.71 11.36
C GLY A 112 -15.97 -3.28 9.90
N ILE A 113 -16.89 -3.94 9.17
CA ILE A 113 -17.22 -3.59 7.79
C ILE A 113 -17.80 -2.18 7.70
N MET A 114 -18.75 -1.83 8.56
CA MET A 114 -19.32 -0.47 8.59
C MET A 114 -18.28 0.59 8.94
N GLY A 115 -17.38 0.29 9.89
CA GLY A 115 -16.24 1.15 10.22
C GLY A 115 -15.26 1.33 9.07
N LEU A 116 -14.97 0.25 8.32
CA LEU A 116 -14.14 0.30 7.10
C LEU A 116 -14.78 1.22 6.05
N VAL A 117 -16.06 1.01 5.75
CA VAL A 117 -16.78 1.82 4.75
C VAL A 117 -16.76 3.29 5.14
N LYS A 118 -17.09 3.62 6.40
CA LYS A 118 -17.08 5.01 6.85
C LYS A 118 -15.70 5.65 6.78
N ALA A 119 -14.65 4.92 7.13
CA ALA A 119 -13.28 5.41 7.03
C ALA A 119 -12.87 5.66 5.57
N LEU A 120 -13.27 4.77 4.66
CA LEU A 120 -13.01 4.92 3.23
C LEU A 120 -13.72 6.15 2.65
N ASP A 121 -15.01 6.34 2.98
CA ASP A 121 -15.78 7.52 2.56
C ASP A 121 -15.10 8.81 2.98
N LEU A 122 -14.74 8.92 4.29
CA LEU A 122 -14.08 10.09 4.83
C LEU A 122 -12.71 10.36 4.20
N ALA A 123 -11.96 9.31 3.89
CA ALA A 123 -10.65 9.45 3.25
C ALA A 123 -10.78 10.02 1.82
N TYR A 124 -11.78 9.58 1.06
CA TYR A 124 -12.00 10.08 -0.31
C TYR A 124 -12.67 11.46 -0.38
N GLU A 125 -13.41 11.88 0.66
CA GLU A 125 -14.02 13.23 0.69
C GLU A 125 -13.00 14.35 0.54
N ASN A 126 -11.77 14.18 1.10
CA ASN A 126 -10.75 15.23 1.16
C ASN A 126 -9.36 14.72 0.69
N ILE A 127 -9.33 13.75 -0.19
CA ILE A 127 -8.09 13.06 -0.58
C ILE A 127 -7.04 14.01 -1.16
N ASP A 128 -7.44 14.97 -1.98
CA ASP A 128 -6.52 15.91 -2.65
C ASP A 128 -5.91 16.90 -1.64
N GLU A 129 -6.73 17.42 -0.72
CA GLU A 129 -6.26 18.34 0.33
C GLU A 129 -5.31 17.64 1.31
N HIS A 130 -5.69 16.45 1.78
CA HIS A 130 -4.87 15.67 2.71
C HIS A 130 -3.55 15.24 2.06
N SER A 131 -3.58 14.76 0.83
CA SER A 131 -2.37 14.33 0.13
C SER A 131 -1.41 15.50 -0.12
N ALA A 132 -1.93 16.65 -0.54
CA ALA A 132 -1.12 17.84 -0.74
C ALA A 132 -0.50 18.36 0.57
N TYR A 133 -1.25 18.35 1.67
CA TYR A 133 -0.75 18.75 2.98
C TYR A 133 0.38 17.84 3.47
N ILE A 134 0.17 16.52 3.45
CA ILE A 134 1.18 15.55 3.94
C ILE A 134 2.41 15.55 3.03
N LEU A 135 2.22 15.66 1.71
CA LEU A 135 3.35 15.81 0.77
C LEU A 135 4.17 17.06 1.08
N GLY A 136 3.52 18.18 1.40
CA GLY A 136 4.19 19.39 1.82
C GLY A 136 5.02 19.21 3.10
N LEU A 137 4.51 18.46 4.08
CA LEU A 137 5.27 18.09 5.30
C LEU A 137 6.48 17.20 4.98
N LYS A 138 6.30 16.20 4.10
CA LYS A 138 7.40 15.34 3.65
C LYS A 138 8.51 16.17 3.00
N GLN A 139 8.16 17.06 2.08
CA GLN A 139 9.10 17.93 1.38
C GLN A 139 9.81 18.89 2.35
N TYR A 140 9.08 19.48 3.28
CA TYR A 140 9.65 20.35 4.30
C TYR A 140 10.64 19.58 5.19
N MET A 141 10.29 18.37 5.64
CA MET A 141 11.19 17.53 6.42
C MET A 141 12.47 17.19 5.65
N MET A 142 12.36 16.81 4.38
CA MET A 142 13.51 16.51 3.53
C MET A 142 14.43 17.73 3.38
N GLN A 143 13.85 18.91 3.16
CA GLN A 143 14.62 20.15 3.09
C GLN A 143 15.37 20.43 4.39
N ARG A 144 14.68 20.40 5.52
CA ARG A 144 15.27 20.65 6.83
C ARG A 144 16.40 19.68 7.20
N LEU A 145 16.18 18.40 6.94
CA LEU A 145 17.20 17.38 7.19
C LEU A 145 18.47 17.64 6.37
N ARG A 146 18.36 18.06 5.11
CA ARG A 146 19.52 18.44 4.29
C ARG A 146 20.23 19.70 4.79
N GLU A 147 19.46 20.71 5.18
CA GLU A 147 20.01 21.97 5.69
C GLU A 147 20.73 21.80 7.02
N ASP A 148 20.17 21.00 7.92
CA ASP A 148 20.64 20.88 9.30
C ASP A 148 21.68 19.76 9.48
N MET A 149 21.66 18.69 8.66
CA MET A 149 22.49 17.50 8.84
C MET A 149 23.50 17.24 7.69
N GLY A 150 23.32 17.86 6.52
CA GLY A 150 24.23 17.73 5.39
C GLY A 150 24.20 16.36 4.71
N ASP A 151 24.89 15.37 5.25
CA ASP A 151 25.09 14.03 4.64
C ASP A 151 23.93 13.06 4.86
N VAL A 152 22.69 13.52 4.76
CA VAL A 152 21.50 12.68 4.86
C VAL A 152 21.11 12.12 3.49
N LEU A 153 20.75 10.84 3.44
CA LEU A 153 20.24 10.19 2.23
C LEU A 153 18.78 9.78 2.43
N PHE A 154 18.02 9.79 1.35
CA PHE A 154 16.65 9.30 1.33
C PHE A 154 16.57 8.05 0.48
N ASN A 155 16.06 6.96 1.06
CA ASN A 155 15.93 5.68 0.38
C ASN A 155 14.68 5.66 -0.52
N GLY A 156 14.75 4.88 -1.60
CA GLY A 156 13.68 4.80 -2.58
C GLY A 156 13.62 6.03 -3.48
N ASP A 157 12.48 6.25 -4.12
CA ASP A 157 12.21 7.41 -4.97
C ASP A 157 11.55 8.55 -4.18
N ALA A 158 12.17 8.93 -3.05
CA ALA A 158 11.57 9.87 -2.09
C ALA A 158 11.28 11.26 -2.70
N GLU A 159 12.02 11.65 -3.73
CA GLU A 159 11.89 12.95 -4.43
C GLU A 159 10.96 12.86 -5.65
N GLY A 160 10.70 11.66 -6.14
CA GLY A 160 9.86 11.39 -7.28
C GLY A 160 8.44 10.98 -6.91
N ASP A 161 7.85 10.15 -7.76
CA ASP A 161 6.49 9.63 -7.56
C ASP A 161 6.50 8.48 -6.56
N SER A 162 6.42 8.81 -5.28
CA SER A 162 6.41 7.87 -4.17
C SER A 162 5.31 8.19 -3.15
N LEU A 163 5.01 7.23 -2.27
CA LEU A 163 4.04 7.43 -1.18
C LEU A 163 4.35 8.73 -0.42
N TYR A 164 3.41 9.64 -0.43
CA TYR A 164 3.54 10.90 0.30
C TYR A 164 3.54 10.71 1.83
N THR A 165 3.06 9.56 2.31
CA THR A 165 2.98 9.20 3.74
C THR A 165 4.24 8.53 4.28
N VAL A 166 5.23 8.23 3.43
CA VAL A 166 6.46 7.52 3.82
C VAL A 166 7.68 8.34 3.45
N LEU A 167 8.59 8.48 4.40
CA LEU A 167 9.94 9.00 4.19
C LEU A 167 10.92 8.08 4.91
N ASN A 168 11.75 7.39 4.16
CA ASN A 168 12.82 6.56 4.70
C ASN A 168 14.14 7.33 4.61
N VAL A 169 14.77 7.53 5.77
CA VAL A 169 15.95 8.39 5.92
C VAL A 169 17.12 7.56 6.39
N ALA A 170 18.21 7.57 5.64
CA ALA A 170 19.51 7.07 6.10
C ALA A 170 20.31 8.24 6.69
N LEU A 171 20.48 8.21 8.00
CA LEU A 171 21.22 9.20 8.76
C LEU A 171 22.72 8.88 8.76
N PRO A 172 23.61 9.87 8.89
CA PRO A 172 25.05 9.64 9.01
C PRO A 172 25.37 8.70 10.17
N GLU A 173 26.40 7.88 9.99
CA GLU A 173 26.86 6.98 11.06
C GLU A 173 27.39 7.75 12.25
N THR A 174 26.93 7.35 13.42
CA THR A 174 27.43 7.86 14.73
C THR A 174 27.51 6.70 15.73
N ASP A 175 28.28 6.88 16.79
CA ASP A 175 28.40 5.92 17.91
C ASP A 175 27.04 5.66 18.62
N LYS A 176 26.00 6.43 18.29
CA LYS A 176 24.67 6.36 18.91
C LYS A 176 23.60 5.71 18.01
N ASN A 177 23.96 5.22 16.82
CA ASN A 177 22.99 4.68 15.85
C ASN A 177 22.17 3.52 16.42
N GLU A 178 22.77 2.62 17.19
CA GLU A 178 22.07 1.50 17.81
C GLU A 178 20.92 1.93 18.75
N MET A 179 21.06 3.10 19.37
CA MET A 179 20.07 3.65 20.31
C MET A 179 19.21 4.75 19.70
N MET A 180 19.32 5.00 18.40
CA MET A 180 18.69 6.17 17.76
C MET A 180 17.16 6.15 17.91
N LEU A 181 16.51 5.02 17.66
CA LEU A 181 15.04 4.90 17.79
C LEU A 181 14.60 5.20 19.22
N PHE A 182 15.32 4.69 20.23
CA PHE A 182 15.03 4.97 21.64
C PHE A 182 15.23 6.44 21.99
N ASN A 183 16.29 7.05 21.48
CA ASN A 183 16.57 8.47 21.72
C ASN A 183 15.49 9.36 21.11
N LEU A 184 15.03 9.06 19.89
CA LEU A 184 13.92 9.76 19.25
C LEU A 184 12.60 9.58 20.01
N ASP A 185 12.32 8.35 20.49
CA ASP A 185 11.12 8.07 21.27
C ASP A 185 11.10 8.84 22.61
N ILE A 186 12.25 8.94 23.30
CA ILE A 186 12.40 9.77 24.53
C ILE A 186 12.09 11.25 24.24
N GLU A 187 12.46 11.75 23.08
CA GLU A 187 12.16 13.12 22.62
C GLU A 187 10.74 13.27 22.05
N GLY A 188 9.92 12.22 22.11
CA GLY A 188 8.55 12.20 21.66
C GLY A 188 8.36 12.01 20.15
N VAL A 189 9.39 11.53 19.44
CA VAL A 189 9.37 11.27 18.00
C VAL A 189 9.29 9.76 17.75
N ALA A 190 8.09 9.28 17.41
CA ALA A 190 7.88 7.87 17.08
C ALA A 190 8.37 7.56 15.65
N THR A 191 9.34 6.68 15.54
CA THR A 191 9.92 6.22 14.27
C THR A 191 10.01 4.70 14.23
N SER A 192 10.24 4.13 13.05
CA SER A 192 10.58 2.72 12.85
C SER A 192 11.91 2.60 12.10
N GLY A 193 12.61 1.49 12.30
CA GLY A 193 13.87 1.18 11.64
C GLY A 193 14.03 -0.30 11.42
#